data_605284954a232d805ba63eae36f1de41
#
_entry.id   605284954a232d805ba63eae36f1de41
#
_cell.length_a   1.000
_cell.length_b   1.000
_cell.length_c   1.000
_cell.angle_alpha   90.00
_cell.angle_beta   90.00
_cell.angle_gamma   90.00
#
_symmetry.space_group_name_H-M   'P 1'
#
loop_
_entity.id
_entity.type
_entity.pdbx_description
1 polymer ?
#
loop_
_entity_poly.entity_id
_entity_poly.type
_entity_poly.pdbx_seq_one_letter_code
_entity_poly.pdbx_strand_id
1 'polypeptide(L)'
;MDDIFTYTSFTTSNCYILTPDIQEGISYVIDLPPDLDEVLNYINSNNLSVGGALLTHGHFDHSLGMSGFDGSIYIDLNDEHLARNPEEQLKGFTALNLSPSKFEGDLISVDNLDKNIKVHSNPGHTKGSTSFEFPTMGVVFT
;
A
#
# COMPACT_ATOMS: atom_id res chain seq x y z
N MET A 1 8.14 -21.94 2.15
CA MET A 1 7.65 -21.11 3.26
C MET A 1 7.34 -19.73 2.75
N ASP A 2 6.14 -19.30 3.02
CA ASP A 2 5.66 -18.01 2.53
C ASP A 2 6.19 -16.91 3.41
N ASP A 3 7.30 -16.35 3.01
CA ASP A 3 7.92 -15.29 3.78
C ASP A 3 7.22 -13.97 3.46
N ILE A 4 6.52 -13.46 4.45
CA ILE A 4 5.94 -12.13 4.39
C ILE A 4 6.82 -11.22 5.22
N PHE A 5 7.46 -10.27 4.56
CA PHE A 5 8.19 -9.22 5.26
C PHE A 5 7.19 -8.23 5.84
N THR A 6 7.34 -7.89 7.10
CA THR A 6 6.49 -6.90 7.76
C THR A 6 7.34 -5.77 8.30
N TYR A 7 6.98 -4.55 7.92
CA TYR A 7 7.55 -3.33 8.48
C TYR A 7 6.49 -2.56 9.24
N THR A 8 6.77 -2.23 10.48
CA THR A 8 5.88 -1.38 11.29
C THR A 8 6.43 0.04 11.32
N SER A 9 5.65 0.96 10.78
CA SER A 9 5.96 2.39 10.72
C SER A 9 5.95 3.01 12.12
N PHE A 10 6.62 4.16 12.27
CA PHE A 10 6.49 4.97 13.49
C PHE A 10 5.04 5.45 13.71
N THR A 11 4.23 5.45 12.66
CA THR A 11 2.79 5.76 12.74
C THR A 11 1.97 4.57 13.22
N THR A 12 2.62 3.44 13.53
CA THR A 12 2.03 2.15 13.93
C THR A 12 1.31 1.39 12.83
N SER A 13 1.24 1.92 11.62
CA SER A 13 0.72 1.19 10.46
C SER A 13 1.72 0.13 10.00
N ASN A 14 1.21 -0.94 9.42
CA ASN A 14 2.04 -2.02 8.88
C ASN A 14 2.11 -1.95 7.37
N CYS A 15 3.30 -2.23 6.85
CA CYS A 15 3.54 -2.44 5.43
C CYS A 15 4.02 -3.88 5.25
N TYR A 16 3.49 -4.56 4.25
CA TYR A 16 3.86 -5.96 3.99
C TYR A 16 4.44 -6.10 2.58
N ILE A 17 5.43 -6.98 2.44
CA ILE A 17 5.95 -7.40 1.13
C ILE A 17 5.78 -8.91 1.05
N LEU A 18 5.21 -9.37 -0.05
CA LEU A 18 5.01 -10.78 -0.30
C LEU A 18 5.27 -11.12 -1.77
N THR A 19 5.63 -12.38 -2.01
CA THR A 19 5.86 -12.90 -3.36
C THR A 19 4.92 -14.08 -3.58
N PRO A 20 3.66 -13.81 -3.99
CA PRO A 20 2.69 -14.88 -4.20
C PRO A 20 3.01 -15.66 -5.48
N ASP A 21 2.58 -16.92 -5.50
CA ASP A 21 2.74 -17.81 -6.66
C ASP A 21 1.66 -17.52 -7.72
N ILE A 22 1.60 -16.28 -8.17
CA ILE A 22 0.70 -15.83 -9.23
C ILE A 22 1.46 -15.67 -10.52
N GLN A 23 2.58 -14.98 -10.45
CA GLN A 23 3.52 -14.78 -11.53
C GLN A 23 4.92 -14.91 -10.95
N GLU A 24 5.72 -15.78 -11.57
CA GLU A 24 7.04 -16.14 -11.05
C GLU A 24 7.90 -14.91 -10.76
N GLY A 25 8.39 -14.82 -9.54
CA GLY A 25 9.34 -13.80 -9.11
C GLY A 25 8.76 -12.40 -8.93
N ILE A 26 7.45 -12.23 -8.98
CA ILE A 26 6.82 -10.91 -8.80
C ILE A 26 6.33 -10.75 -7.36
N SER A 27 6.80 -9.68 -6.72
CA SER A 27 6.41 -9.30 -5.37
C SER A 27 5.39 -8.17 -5.39
N TYR A 28 4.63 -8.06 -4.31
CA TYR A 28 3.69 -6.96 -4.10
C TYR A 28 3.93 -6.32 -2.74
N VAL A 29 3.67 -5.03 -2.66
CA VAL A 29 3.77 -4.25 -1.42
C VAL A 29 2.37 -3.87 -0.98
N ILE A 30 2.04 -4.12 0.28
CA ILE A 30 0.74 -3.75 0.86
C ILE A 30 0.94 -2.51 1.72
N ASP A 31 0.33 -1.42 1.30
CA ASP A 31 0.41 -0.09 1.90
C ASP A 31 1.80 0.55 1.84
N LEU A 32 1.84 1.87 1.87
CA LEU A 32 3.04 2.68 1.72
C LEU A 32 3.08 3.74 2.83
N PRO A 33 3.68 3.41 3.98
CA PRO A 33 3.74 4.37 5.10
C PRO A 33 4.69 5.54 4.80
N PRO A 34 4.65 6.61 5.63
CA PRO A 34 5.51 7.79 5.43
C PRO A 34 7.01 7.49 5.46
N ASP A 35 7.43 6.56 6.31
CA ASP A 35 8.83 6.17 6.53
C ASP A 35 9.16 4.92 5.69
N LEU A 36 9.23 5.11 4.38
CA LEU A 36 9.34 4.01 3.41
C LEU A 36 10.76 3.44 3.24
N ASP A 37 11.78 4.08 3.79
CA ASP A 37 13.19 3.75 3.49
C ASP A 37 13.55 2.29 3.77
N GLU A 38 13.11 1.71 4.88
CA GLU A 38 13.41 0.32 5.20
C GLU A 38 12.73 -0.65 4.24
N VAL A 39 11.54 -0.31 3.78
CA VAL A 39 10.80 -1.10 2.79
C VAL A 39 11.56 -1.09 1.46
N LEU A 40 12.01 0.08 1.01
CA LEU A 40 12.80 0.21 -0.20
C LEU A 40 14.14 -0.51 -0.09
N ASN A 41 14.80 -0.42 1.06
CA ASN A 41 16.04 -1.15 1.33
C ASN A 41 15.84 -2.66 1.24
N TYR A 42 14.76 -3.17 1.79
CA TYR A 42 14.44 -4.60 1.70
C TYR A 42 14.24 -5.05 0.26
N ILE A 43 13.49 -4.26 -0.52
CA ILE A 43 13.26 -4.54 -1.95
C ILE A 43 14.59 -4.61 -2.69
N ASN A 44 15.45 -3.61 -2.49
CA ASN A 44 16.72 -3.52 -3.19
C ASN A 44 17.71 -4.62 -2.75
N SER A 45 17.81 -4.86 -1.45
CA SER A 45 18.76 -5.86 -0.91
C SER A 45 18.39 -7.29 -1.32
N ASN A 46 17.13 -7.55 -1.59
CA ASN A 46 16.65 -8.87 -1.99
C ASN A 46 16.40 -8.96 -3.50
N ASN A 47 16.74 -7.92 -4.26
CA ASN A 47 16.55 -7.85 -5.71
C ASN A 47 15.12 -8.22 -6.13
N LEU A 48 14.14 -7.70 -5.43
CA LEU A 48 12.74 -8.02 -5.71
C LEU A 48 12.23 -7.29 -6.95
N SER A 49 11.49 -7.99 -7.77
CA SER A 49 10.73 -7.40 -8.87
C SER A 49 9.31 -7.11 -8.37
N VAL A 50 8.99 -5.84 -8.21
CA VAL A 50 7.71 -5.42 -7.62
C VAL A 50 6.68 -5.17 -8.71
N GLY A 51 5.57 -5.91 -8.66
CA GLY A 51 4.44 -5.75 -9.59
C GLY A 51 3.57 -4.55 -9.26
N GLY A 52 3.62 -4.09 -8.02
CA GLY A 52 2.90 -2.91 -7.60
C GLY A 52 2.72 -2.83 -6.10
N ALA A 53 2.27 -1.66 -5.65
CA ALA A 53 1.81 -1.44 -4.29
C ALA A 53 0.28 -1.45 -4.28
N LEU A 54 -0.30 -2.14 -3.31
CA LEU A 54 -1.74 -2.28 -3.13
C LEU A 54 -2.13 -1.55 -1.86
N LEU A 55 -2.92 -0.49 -1.98
CA LEU A 55 -3.34 0.30 -0.82
C LEU A 55 -4.67 -0.20 -0.29
N THR A 56 -4.70 -0.55 1.00
CA THR A 56 -5.95 -0.96 1.66
C THR A 56 -6.93 0.20 1.77
N HIS A 57 -6.41 1.42 1.94
CA HIS A 57 -7.21 2.65 1.97
C HIS A 57 -6.30 3.87 1.87
N GLY A 58 -6.88 5.06 1.82
CA GLY A 58 -6.16 6.29 1.51
C GLY A 58 -5.70 7.11 2.70
N HIS A 59 -5.77 6.62 3.95
CA HIS A 59 -5.26 7.36 5.09
C HIS A 59 -3.74 7.55 5.00
N PHE A 60 -3.24 8.68 5.54
CA PHE A 60 -1.85 9.09 5.35
C PHE A 60 -0.84 8.06 5.86
N ASP A 61 -1.14 7.38 6.95
CA ASP A 61 -0.25 6.37 7.53
C ASP A 61 -0.13 5.09 6.67
N HIS A 62 -0.97 4.95 5.65
CA HIS A 62 -0.94 3.85 4.68
C HIS A 62 -0.62 4.32 3.25
N SER A 63 -0.57 5.62 3.00
CA SER A 63 -0.46 6.15 1.63
C SER A 63 0.60 7.23 1.44
N LEU A 64 1.08 7.86 2.51
CA LEU A 64 1.98 9.01 2.37
C LEU A 64 3.33 8.64 1.73
N GLY A 65 3.71 7.38 1.75
CA GLY A 65 4.92 6.87 1.08
C GLY A 65 4.80 6.78 -0.44
N MET A 66 3.65 7.06 -1.02
CA MET A 66 3.44 6.97 -2.48
C MET A 66 4.45 7.78 -3.28
N SER A 67 4.77 8.99 -2.82
CA SER A 67 5.73 9.87 -3.52
C SER A 67 7.15 9.33 -3.58
N GLY A 68 7.51 8.41 -2.68
CA GLY A 68 8.81 7.76 -2.66
C GLY A 68 8.82 6.38 -3.31
N PHE A 69 7.68 5.91 -3.82
CA PHE A 69 7.56 4.60 -4.43
C PHE A 69 7.61 4.71 -5.94
N ASP A 70 8.52 3.96 -6.55
CA ASP A 70 8.71 3.94 -8.00
C ASP A 70 8.08 2.67 -8.57
N GLY A 71 6.82 2.75 -8.95
CA GLY A 71 6.07 1.62 -9.47
C GLY A 71 4.57 1.90 -9.52
N SER A 72 3.81 0.91 -9.96
CA SER A 72 2.35 1.02 -10.04
C SER A 72 1.73 1.01 -8.64
N ILE A 73 0.75 1.86 -8.43
CA ILE A 73 0.01 1.96 -7.16
C ILE A 73 -1.47 1.72 -7.44
N TYR A 74 -2.02 0.72 -6.78
CA TYR A 74 -3.42 0.31 -6.93
C TYR A 74 -4.20 0.71 -5.69
N ILE A 75 -5.36 1.32 -5.91
CA ILE A 75 -6.27 1.76 -4.84
C ILE A 75 -7.71 1.69 -5.35
N ASP A 76 -8.66 1.49 -4.45
CA ASP A 76 -10.06 1.71 -4.77
C ASP A 76 -10.25 3.22 -5.03
N LEU A 77 -10.76 3.56 -6.20
CA LEU A 77 -10.85 4.97 -6.62
C LEU A 77 -11.81 5.81 -5.75
N ASN A 78 -12.65 5.18 -4.93
CA ASN A 78 -13.42 5.91 -3.93
C ASN A 78 -12.53 6.58 -2.86
N ASP A 79 -11.29 6.12 -2.71
CA ASP A 79 -10.32 6.72 -1.80
C ASP A 79 -9.26 7.57 -2.52
N GLU A 80 -9.39 7.76 -3.83
CA GLU A 80 -8.40 8.52 -4.60
C GLU A 80 -8.21 9.94 -4.04
N HIS A 81 -9.30 10.66 -3.83
CA HIS A 81 -9.23 12.03 -3.31
C HIS A 81 -8.57 12.07 -1.92
N LEU A 82 -8.93 11.14 -1.05
CA LEU A 82 -8.36 11.02 0.30
C LEU A 82 -6.85 10.81 0.23
N ALA A 83 -6.39 9.85 -0.57
CA ALA A 83 -4.97 9.52 -0.70
C ALA A 83 -4.16 10.67 -1.31
N ARG A 84 -4.73 11.38 -2.30
CA ARG A 84 -4.04 12.49 -2.96
C ARG A 84 -3.89 13.74 -2.08
N ASN A 85 -4.73 13.90 -1.07
CA ASN A 85 -4.84 15.13 -0.28
C ASN A 85 -4.64 14.86 1.22
N PRO A 86 -3.42 14.51 1.65
CA PRO A 86 -3.15 14.17 3.04
C PRO A 86 -3.19 15.36 3.99
N GLU A 87 -3.15 16.58 3.48
CA GLU A 87 -3.07 17.80 4.29
C GLU A 87 -4.19 17.92 5.31
N GLU A 88 -5.43 17.64 4.90
CA GLU A 88 -6.58 17.72 5.82
C GLU A 88 -6.52 16.68 6.92
N GLN A 89 -6.03 15.48 6.56
CA GLN A 89 -5.87 14.41 7.54
C GLN A 89 -4.85 14.78 8.61
N LEU A 90 -3.77 15.47 8.21
CA LEU A 90 -2.64 15.79 9.07
C LEU A 90 -2.87 17.01 9.96
N LYS A 91 -3.92 17.76 9.76
CA LYS A 91 -4.28 18.88 10.63
C LYS A 91 -4.40 18.50 12.12
N GLY A 92 -4.87 17.27 12.39
CA GLY A 92 -5.00 16.73 13.73
C GLY A 92 -3.74 16.04 14.27
N PHE A 93 -2.67 15.96 13.47
CA PHE A 93 -1.47 15.18 13.77
C PHE A 93 -0.18 16.01 13.65
N THR A 94 -0.23 17.26 14.04
CA THR A 94 0.93 18.18 13.93
C THR A 94 2.16 17.68 14.70
N ALA A 95 1.96 16.90 15.77
CA ALA A 95 3.05 16.34 16.56
C ALA A 95 3.89 15.30 15.77
N LEU A 96 3.38 14.75 14.70
CA LEU A 96 4.12 13.81 13.84
C LEU A 96 5.18 14.52 12.99
N ASN A 97 5.11 15.83 12.88
CA ASN A 97 6.07 16.65 12.13
C ASN A 97 6.25 16.19 10.68
N LEU A 98 5.16 15.79 10.05
CA LEU A 98 5.12 15.41 8.65
C LEU A 98 4.80 16.62 7.78
N SER A 99 5.46 16.72 6.63
CA SER A 99 5.24 17.78 5.65
C SER A 99 4.50 17.19 4.44
N PRO A 100 3.18 17.12 4.51
CA PRO A 100 2.42 16.48 3.43
C PRO A 100 2.42 17.36 2.19
N SER A 101 2.49 16.71 1.04
CA SER A 101 2.22 17.34 -0.23
C SER A 101 1.20 16.51 -0.98
N LYS A 102 0.44 17.18 -1.85
CA LYS A 102 -0.51 16.50 -2.70
C LYS A 102 0.21 15.49 -3.59
N PHE A 103 -0.32 14.27 -3.67
CA PHE A 103 0.20 13.27 -4.60
C PHE A 103 -0.41 13.48 -5.99
N GLU A 104 0.44 13.68 -7.00
CA GLU A 104 0.03 13.94 -8.37
C GLU A 104 0.40 12.82 -9.35
N GLY A 105 0.98 11.73 -8.85
CA GLY A 105 1.31 10.55 -9.66
C GLY A 105 0.06 9.74 -10.05
N ASP A 106 0.30 8.69 -10.83
CA ASP A 106 -0.78 7.82 -11.29
C ASP A 106 -1.28 6.90 -10.19
N LEU A 107 -2.59 6.76 -10.10
CA LEU A 107 -3.27 5.76 -9.28
C LEU A 107 -4.12 4.88 -10.17
N ILE A 108 -4.03 3.58 -9.97
CA ILE A 108 -4.71 2.57 -10.78
C ILE A 108 -5.82 1.94 -9.96
N SER A 109 -7.00 1.74 -10.56
CA SER A 109 -8.08 1.04 -9.89
C SER A 109 -7.67 -0.39 -9.52
N VAL A 110 -8.03 -0.84 -8.33
CA VAL A 110 -7.85 -2.22 -7.89
C VAL A 110 -8.54 -3.24 -8.81
N ASP A 111 -9.52 -2.79 -9.60
CA ASP A 111 -10.20 -3.64 -10.59
C ASP A 111 -9.27 -4.11 -11.70
N ASN A 112 -8.10 -3.49 -11.85
CA ASN A 112 -7.10 -3.85 -12.86
C ASN A 112 -6.01 -4.80 -12.33
N LEU A 113 -6.14 -5.27 -11.09
CA LEU A 113 -5.20 -6.24 -10.54
C LEU A 113 -5.34 -7.61 -11.20
N ASP A 114 -4.29 -8.43 -11.10
CA ASP A 114 -4.32 -9.82 -11.54
C ASP A 114 -5.50 -10.55 -10.89
N LYS A 115 -6.19 -11.40 -11.66
CA LYS A 115 -7.39 -12.12 -11.21
C LYS A 115 -7.13 -13.06 -10.02
N ASN A 116 -5.89 -13.47 -9.84
CA ASN A 116 -5.51 -14.37 -8.75
C ASN A 116 -5.35 -13.62 -7.43
N ILE A 117 -5.41 -12.30 -7.45
CA ILE A 117 -5.53 -11.46 -6.26
C ILE A 117 -7.00 -11.11 -6.12
N LYS A 118 -7.65 -11.61 -5.07
CA LYS A 118 -9.06 -11.32 -4.84
C LYS A 118 -9.20 -10.01 -4.08
N VAL A 119 -9.98 -9.12 -4.65
CA VAL A 119 -10.22 -7.78 -4.11
C VAL A 119 -11.60 -7.76 -3.46
N HIS A 120 -11.65 -7.43 -2.18
CA HIS A 120 -12.90 -7.32 -1.43
C HIS A 120 -13.13 -5.87 -1.04
N SER A 121 -14.22 -5.28 -1.52
CA SER A 121 -14.63 -3.94 -1.12
C SER A 121 -15.26 -4.01 0.28
N ASN A 122 -14.68 -3.29 1.24
CA ASN A 122 -15.12 -3.28 2.63
C ASN A 122 -15.32 -1.83 3.11
N PRO A 123 -16.23 -1.05 2.51
CA PRO A 123 -16.42 0.33 2.91
C PRO A 123 -16.86 0.43 4.37
N GLY A 124 -16.33 1.42 5.07
CA GLY A 124 -16.60 1.65 6.49
C GLY A 124 -15.58 2.56 7.10
N HIS A 125 -14.39 2.04 7.37
CA HIS A 125 -13.27 2.85 7.87
C HIS A 125 -12.98 4.02 6.91
N THR A 126 -12.95 3.74 5.61
CA THR A 126 -13.06 4.74 4.55
C THR A 126 -14.05 4.23 3.49
N LYS A 127 -14.42 5.11 2.55
CA LYS A 127 -15.31 4.73 1.44
C LYS A 127 -14.70 3.69 0.52
N GLY A 128 -13.38 3.73 0.36
CA GLY A 128 -12.61 2.84 -0.50
C GLY A 128 -11.83 1.76 0.25
N SER A 129 -12.16 1.48 1.52
CA SER A 129 -11.49 0.42 2.27
C SER A 129 -11.59 -0.90 1.54
N THR A 130 -10.46 -1.57 1.38
CA THR A 130 -10.30 -2.76 0.54
C THR A 130 -9.48 -3.80 1.27
N SER A 131 -9.85 -5.06 1.13
CA SER A 131 -9.05 -6.20 1.58
C SER A 131 -8.52 -6.94 0.36
N PHE A 132 -7.28 -7.40 0.45
CA PHE A 132 -6.61 -8.15 -0.60
C PHE A 132 -6.38 -9.58 -0.14
N GLU A 133 -6.93 -10.53 -0.85
CA GLU A 133 -6.78 -11.95 -0.56
C GLU A 133 -5.85 -12.59 -1.60
N PHE A 134 -4.87 -13.34 -1.10
CA PHE A 134 -3.94 -14.12 -1.91
C PHE A 134 -4.23 -15.60 -1.63
N PRO A 135 -5.15 -16.23 -2.39
CA PRO A 135 -5.62 -17.58 -2.07
C PRO A 135 -4.50 -18.63 -2.09
N THR A 136 -3.50 -18.48 -2.98
CA THR A 136 -2.37 -19.42 -3.06
C THR A 136 -1.52 -19.42 -1.79
N MET A 137 -1.51 -18.32 -1.04
CA MET A 137 -0.78 -18.19 0.23
C MET A 137 -1.69 -18.35 1.45
N GLY A 138 -3.01 -18.32 1.24
CA GLY A 138 -3.98 -18.39 2.34
C GLY A 138 -3.98 -17.17 3.24
N VAL A 139 -3.68 -15.98 2.72
CA VAL A 139 -3.58 -14.74 3.51
C VAL A 139 -4.51 -13.66 2.96
N VAL A 140 -4.96 -12.81 3.87
CA VAL A 140 -5.77 -11.62 3.57
C VAL A 140 -5.16 -10.43 4.29
N PHE A 141 -5.03 -9.32 3.58
CA PHE A 141 -4.61 -8.04 4.14
C PHE A 141 -5.80 -7.08 4.17
N THR A 142 -6.04 -6.48 5.32
CA THR A 142 -7.18 -5.57 5.53
C THR A 142 -6.73 -4.18 5.93
#